data_aeeba7fd4ce85879f18944ff49d69965
#
_entry.id   aeeba7fd4ce85879f18944ff49d69965
#
_cell.length_a   1.000
_cell.length_b   1.000
_cell.length_c   1.000
_cell.angle_alpha   90.00
_cell.angle_beta   90.00
_cell.angle_gamma   90.00
#
_symmetry.space_group_name_H-M   'P 1'
#
loop_
_entity.id
_entity.type
_entity.pdbx_description
1 polymer ?
#
loop_
_entity_poly.entity_id
_entity_poly.type
_entity_poly.pdbx_seq_one_letter_code
_entity_poly.pdbx_strand_id
1 'polypeptide(L)'
;MLLTCSMASAFKMAPIKVDFFPAGQGATQIFKLENDSDAPIAVQVSMLSRAMDIDGKEKYQNADADFIVYPPQAVIGPHKTQTVRVKWAGDLNPVQEQSYRIVAEQLPVNLQKTARRGVSVNLLVRYLGAVYIVPQDAKPHVVVDEVTRTQRDDGTDGMVVTVHNEGNTHAILGDLSLRLTCAGLSEDSSTTVVLPPEQLVGMNGENVLAGHKRRFVVPWPAVLDSVPMQAELDYTPWR
;
A
#
# COMPACT_ATOMS: atom_id res chain seq x y z
N MET A 1 17.93 -0.64 41.46
CA MET A 1 18.59 -0.91 40.16
C MET A 1 17.63 -0.53 39.06
N LEU A 2 17.74 0.71 38.54
CA LEU A 2 16.87 1.17 37.45
C LEU A 2 17.36 0.52 36.14
N LEU A 3 16.51 -0.32 35.53
CA LEU A 3 16.72 -0.74 34.16
C LEU A 3 16.42 0.47 33.24
N THR A 4 17.47 1.10 32.75
CA THR A 4 17.33 2.05 31.65
C THR A 4 17.04 1.24 30.40
N CYS A 5 15.75 1.24 29.99
CA CYS A 5 15.33 0.73 28.68
C CYS A 5 15.90 1.67 27.63
N SER A 6 16.99 1.30 26.97
CA SER A 6 17.46 2.01 25.78
C SER A 6 16.39 1.86 24.70
N MET A 7 15.73 2.95 24.35
CA MET A 7 14.86 3.00 23.18
C MET A 7 15.71 2.61 21.97
N ALA A 8 15.32 1.54 21.28
CA ALA A 8 15.94 1.20 19.99
C ALA A 8 15.63 2.34 19.02
N SER A 9 16.63 3.15 18.76
CA SER A 9 16.52 4.25 17.81
C SER A 9 16.64 3.67 16.40
N ALA A 10 15.62 3.85 15.59
CA ALA A 10 15.58 3.43 14.20
C ALA A 10 15.77 4.66 13.29
N PHE A 11 16.34 4.48 12.10
CA PHE A 11 16.31 5.56 11.13
C PHE A 11 14.89 5.76 10.56
N LYS A 12 14.62 6.92 9.97
CA LYS A 12 13.34 7.25 9.35
C LYS A 12 13.52 7.52 7.86
N MET A 13 12.48 7.23 7.08
CA MET A 13 12.40 7.59 5.67
C MET A 13 11.18 8.46 5.41
N ALA A 14 11.35 9.57 4.70
CA ALA A 14 10.28 10.45 4.26
C ALA A 14 10.54 10.98 2.83
N PRO A 15 9.49 11.07 2.00
CA PRO A 15 8.13 10.62 2.22
C PRO A 15 8.00 9.10 2.16
N ILE A 16 6.91 8.54 2.72
CA ILE A 16 6.62 7.10 2.66
C ILE A 16 5.72 6.73 1.46
N LYS A 17 5.10 7.70 0.85
CA LYS A 17 4.32 7.59 -0.40
C LYS A 17 4.68 8.75 -1.30
N VAL A 18 4.85 8.49 -2.61
CA VAL A 18 5.13 9.52 -3.59
C VAL A 18 4.62 9.13 -4.98
N ASP A 19 4.12 10.13 -5.69
CA ASP A 19 3.71 10.02 -7.08
C ASP A 19 4.80 10.64 -7.97
N PHE A 20 5.24 9.89 -8.98
CA PHE A 20 6.10 10.35 -10.05
C PHE A 20 5.25 10.65 -11.28
N PHE A 21 5.57 11.73 -11.96
CA PHE A 21 5.07 11.98 -13.30
C PHE A 21 6.15 11.55 -14.29
N PRO A 22 5.81 10.80 -15.35
CA PRO A 22 6.81 10.14 -16.21
C PRO A 22 7.82 11.09 -16.85
N ALA A 23 7.47 12.38 -17.03
CA ALA A 23 8.31 13.38 -17.69
C ALA A 23 8.44 14.68 -16.88
N GLY A 24 9.41 15.50 -17.25
CA GLY A 24 9.63 16.81 -16.65
C GLY A 24 10.17 16.75 -15.21
N GLN A 25 9.85 17.77 -14.42
CA GLN A 25 10.33 17.88 -13.03
C GLN A 25 9.74 16.78 -12.11
N GLY A 26 8.53 16.31 -12.40
CA GLY A 26 7.87 15.27 -11.64
C GLY A 26 8.50 13.87 -11.78
N ALA A 27 9.39 13.68 -12.77
CA ALA A 27 10.12 12.43 -12.94
C ALA A 27 11.27 12.25 -11.94
N THR A 28 11.50 13.22 -11.06
CA THR A 28 12.55 13.14 -10.03
C THR A 28 11.97 13.51 -8.68
N GLN A 29 12.19 12.63 -7.71
CA GLN A 29 11.73 12.80 -6.33
C GLN A 29 12.90 12.71 -5.36
N ILE A 30 12.71 13.31 -4.19
CA ILE A 30 13.71 13.37 -3.13
C ILE A 30 13.19 12.68 -1.90
N PHE A 31 13.96 11.72 -1.39
CA PHE A 31 13.72 11.05 -0.13
C PHE A 31 14.76 11.47 0.90
N LYS A 32 14.34 11.62 2.14
CA LYS A 32 15.21 11.93 3.27
C LYS A 32 15.28 10.69 4.18
N LEU A 33 16.50 10.29 4.49
CA LEU A 33 16.81 9.23 5.44
C LEU A 33 17.44 9.89 6.65
N GLU A 34 16.77 9.85 7.79
CA GLU A 34 17.21 10.49 9.03
C GLU A 34 17.65 9.43 10.03
N ASN A 35 18.86 9.54 10.51
CA ASN A 35 19.39 8.67 11.56
C ASN A 35 19.22 9.33 12.93
N ASP A 36 18.24 8.87 13.70
CA ASP A 36 17.97 9.39 15.05
C ASP A 36 18.85 8.74 16.13
N SER A 37 19.75 7.83 15.76
CA SER A 37 20.60 7.13 16.73
C SER A 37 21.91 7.87 17.03
N ASP A 38 22.55 7.49 18.15
CA ASP A 38 23.86 7.99 18.56
C ASP A 38 25.02 7.31 17.81
N ALA A 39 24.74 6.42 16.87
CA ALA A 39 25.72 5.66 16.12
C ALA A 39 25.54 5.87 14.61
N PRO A 40 26.61 5.82 13.79
CA PRO A 40 26.47 5.82 12.35
C PRO A 40 25.81 4.54 11.87
N ILE A 41 24.97 4.65 10.84
CA ILE A 41 24.33 3.52 10.17
C ILE A 41 24.70 3.52 8.69
N ALA A 42 24.77 2.34 8.08
CA ALA A 42 24.84 2.20 6.64
C ALA A 42 23.47 1.80 6.10
N VAL A 43 23.01 2.49 5.07
CA VAL A 43 21.70 2.25 4.46
C VAL A 43 21.87 2.01 2.97
N GLN A 44 21.13 1.05 2.42
CA GLN A 44 20.99 0.81 0.99
C GLN A 44 19.58 1.19 0.55
N VAL A 45 19.48 1.80 -0.64
CA VAL A 45 18.20 2.14 -1.29
C VAL A 45 18.12 1.40 -2.62
N SER A 46 17.00 0.72 -2.84
CA SER A 46 16.68 -0.04 -4.06
C SER A 46 15.22 0.13 -4.44
N MET A 47 14.88 -0.28 -5.65
CA MET A 47 13.53 -0.20 -6.18
C MET A 47 12.99 -1.58 -6.50
N LEU A 48 11.73 -1.83 -6.15
CA LEU A 48 11.01 -3.05 -6.46
C LEU A 48 9.74 -2.71 -7.24
N SER A 49 9.43 -3.46 -8.28
CA SER A 49 8.08 -3.45 -8.86
C SER A 49 7.11 -4.13 -7.90
N ARG A 50 5.87 -3.67 -7.92
CA ARG A 50 4.81 -4.14 -7.04
C ARG A 50 3.64 -4.66 -7.86
N ALA A 51 3.33 -5.92 -7.71
CA ALA A 51 2.06 -6.51 -8.12
C ALA A 51 1.27 -6.88 -6.86
N MET A 52 -0.05 -7.00 -7.01
CA MET A 52 -0.94 -7.37 -5.92
C MET A 52 -1.88 -8.46 -6.41
N ASP A 53 -2.04 -9.55 -5.66
CA ASP A 53 -3.03 -10.55 -6.00
C ASP A 53 -4.44 -10.15 -5.51
N ILE A 54 -5.43 -10.97 -5.82
CA ILE A 54 -6.83 -10.67 -5.51
C ILE A 54 -7.09 -10.51 -4.00
N ASP A 55 -6.29 -11.15 -3.16
CA ASP A 55 -6.37 -11.06 -1.69
C ASP A 55 -5.53 -9.90 -1.11
N GLY A 56 -4.90 -9.11 -1.97
CA GLY A 56 -4.10 -7.97 -1.56
C GLY A 56 -2.67 -8.30 -1.15
N LYS A 57 -2.24 -9.54 -1.35
CA LYS A 57 -0.86 -9.92 -1.06
C LYS A 57 0.06 -9.36 -2.14
N GLU A 58 1.03 -8.59 -1.70
CA GLU A 58 2.01 -7.98 -2.59
C GLU A 58 3.08 -8.97 -3.05
N LYS A 59 3.47 -8.85 -4.31
CA LYS A 59 4.58 -9.57 -4.95
C LYS A 59 5.54 -8.55 -5.51
N TYR A 60 6.84 -8.80 -5.33
CA TYR A 60 7.89 -7.87 -5.69
C TYR A 60 8.90 -8.50 -6.64
N GLN A 61 9.44 -7.68 -7.55
CA GLN A 61 10.57 -8.03 -8.39
C GLN A 61 11.55 -6.85 -8.38
N ASN A 62 12.84 -7.11 -8.66
CA ASN A 62 13.81 -6.04 -8.79
C ASN A 62 13.42 -5.10 -9.93
N ALA A 63 13.49 -3.79 -9.68
CA ALA A 63 13.16 -2.74 -10.64
C ALA A 63 14.22 -1.60 -10.64
N ASP A 64 15.44 -1.89 -10.19
CA ASP A 64 16.51 -0.88 -10.16
C ASP A 64 16.85 -0.35 -11.56
N ALA A 65 16.58 -1.13 -12.62
CA ALA A 65 16.79 -0.69 -14.01
C ALA A 65 15.80 0.41 -14.46
N ASP A 66 14.64 0.50 -13.81
CA ASP A 66 13.61 1.48 -14.15
C ASP A 66 13.85 2.84 -13.48
N PHE A 67 14.85 2.93 -12.60
CA PHE A 67 15.13 4.12 -11.81
C PHE A 67 16.63 4.42 -11.73
N ILE A 68 16.92 5.71 -11.56
CA ILE A 68 18.27 6.18 -11.19
C ILE A 68 18.18 6.62 -9.72
N VAL A 69 18.80 5.84 -8.83
CA VAL A 69 18.87 6.13 -7.38
C VAL A 69 20.26 6.70 -7.05
N TYR A 70 20.33 7.87 -6.42
CA TYR A 70 21.61 8.48 -6.06
C TYR A 70 21.56 9.21 -4.70
N PRO A 71 22.46 8.89 -3.76
CA PRO A 71 23.32 7.70 -3.77
C PRO A 71 22.53 6.43 -3.46
N PRO A 72 22.87 5.25 -4.04
CA PRO A 72 22.19 3.99 -3.75
C PRO A 72 22.58 3.40 -2.39
N GLN A 73 23.71 3.81 -1.85
CA GLN A 73 24.18 3.45 -0.50
C GLN A 73 24.80 4.66 0.16
N ALA A 74 24.61 4.78 1.48
CA ALA A 74 25.20 5.86 2.26
C ALA A 74 25.49 5.42 3.70
N VAL A 75 26.52 6.02 4.29
CA VAL A 75 26.72 6.00 5.74
C VAL A 75 26.17 7.30 6.30
N ILE A 76 25.17 7.18 7.17
CA ILE A 76 24.52 8.32 7.82
C ILE A 76 25.04 8.43 9.24
N GLY A 77 25.73 9.53 9.53
CA GLY A 77 26.25 9.80 10.87
C GLY A 77 25.14 9.96 11.92
N PRO A 78 25.50 9.95 13.23
CA PRO A 78 24.54 10.17 14.31
C PRO A 78 23.80 11.50 14.13
N HIS A 79 22.47 11.48 14.29
CA HIS A 79 21.58 12.65 14.19
C HIS A 79 21.75 13.44 12.88
N LYS A 80 22.05 12.73 11.78
CA LYS A 80 22.21 13.32 10.46
C LYS A 80 21.15 12.81 9.50
N THR A 81 20.91 13.62 8.46
CA THR A 81 20.00 13.31 7.37
C THR A 81 20.78 13.13 6.08
N GLN A 82 20.48 12.07 5.35
CA GLN A 82 20.93 11.81 3.99
C GLN A 82 19.78 12.03 3.02
N THR A 83 20.04 12.83 1.98
CA THR A 83 19.13 12.99 0.85
C THR A 83 19.43 11.96 -0.22
N VAL A 84 18.41 11.26 -0.69
CA VAL A 84 18.47 10.33 -1.82
C VAL A 84 17.57 10.86 -2.93
N ARG A 85 18.16 11.06 -4.12
CA ARG A 85 17.42 11.43 -5.33
C ARG A 85 17.07 10.18 -6.09
N VAL A 86 15.80 10.06 -6.46
CA VAL A 86 15.27 8.96 -7.28
C VAL A 86 14.68 9.56 -8.54
N LYS A 87 15.13 9.12 -9.70
CA LYS A 87 14.61 9.57 -11.00
C LYS A 87 14.04 8.39 -11.76
N TRP A 88 12.83 8.56 -12.30
CA TRP A 88 12.24 7.64 -13.23
C TRP A 88 13.01 7.59 -14.55
N ALA A 89 13.30 6.39 -15.05
CA ALA A 89 14.04 6.14 -16.28
C ALA A 89 13.31 5.18 -17.24
N GLY A 90 12.09 4.75 -16.89
CA GLY A 90 11.27 3.86 -17.71
C GLY A 90 10.42 4.62 -18.75
N ASP A 91 9.24 4.05 -19.09
CA ASP A 91 8.34 4.60 -20.10
C ASP A 91 7.89 6.02 -19.76
N LEU A 92 8.00 6.94 -20.73
CA LEU A 92 7.61 8.35 -20.57
C LEU A 92 6.12 8.60 -20.79
N ASN A 93 5.38 7.63 -21.37
CA ASN A 93 3.97 7.77 -21.69
C ASN A 93 3.16 6.53 -21.29
N PRO A 94 3.22 6.10 -20.01
CA PRO A 94 2.45 4.94 -19.58
C PRO A 94 0.95 5.24 -19.70
N VAL A 95 0.19 4.29 -20.24
CA VAL A 95 -1.27 4.41 -20.34
C VAL A 95 -1.98 4.07 -19.04
N GLN A 96 -1.28 3.33 -18.18
CA GLN A 96 -1.74 2.88 -16.87
C GLN A 96 -0.66 3.12 -15.83
N GLU A 97 -1.06 3.45 -14.61
CA GLU A 97 -0.17 3.61 -13.47
C GLU A 97 0.65 2.35 -13.23
N GLN A 98 1.94 2.54 -13.00
CA GLN A 98 2.85 1.48 -12.59
C GLN A 98 3.17 1.65 -11.10
N SER A 99 3.08 0.56 -10.37
CA SER A 99 3.24 0.54 -8.92
C SER A 99 4.57 -0.07 -8.50
N TYR A 100 5.26 0.61 -7.60
CA TYR A 100 6.58 0.24 -7.11
C TYR A 100 6.70 0.41 -5.59
N ARG A 101 7.78 -0.11 -5.03
CA ARG A 101 8.24 0.15 -3.68
C ARG A 101 9.67 0.68 -3.70
N ILE A 102 9.91 1.81 -3.04
CA ILE A 102 11.26 2.18 -2.63
C ILE A 102 11.58 1.44 -1.34
N VAL A 103 12.73 0.77 -1.34
CA VAL A 103 13.22 0.05 -0.17
C VAL A 103 14.42 0.79 0.38
N ALA A 104 14.35 1.21 1.63
CA ALA A 104 15.51 1.69 2.37
C ALA A 104 15.78 0.72 3.51
N GLU A 105 16.93 0.04 3.48
CA GLU A 105 17.27 -0.96 4.48
C GLU A 105 18.64 -0.70 5.11
N GLN A 106 18.70 -0.89 6.43
CA GLN A 106 19.93 -0.80 7.18
C GLN A 106 20.79 -2.03 6.91
N LEU A 107 22.05 -1.81 6.57
CA LEU A 107 23.01 -2.89 6.31
C LEU A 107 23.61 -3.39 7.63
N PRO A 108 23.86 -4.71 7.76
CA PRO A 108 24.42 -5.32 8.99
C PRO A 108 25.93 -5.11 9.08
N VAL A 109 26.39 -3.86 8.95
CA VAL A 109 27.81 -3.52 9.05
C VAL A 109 28.12 -2.91 10.41
N ASN A 110 29.19 -3.37 11.06
CA ASN A 110 29.64 -2.79 12.31
C ASN A 110 30.57 -1.61 12.03
N LEU A 111 30.03 -0.40 12.13
CA LEU A 111 30.76 0.85 11.95
C LEU A 111 31.44 1.33 13.26
N GLN A 112 31.21 0.66 14.38
CA GLN A 112 31.83 0.95 15.67
C GLN A 112 32.95 -0.06 15.98
N LYS A 113 34.14 0.41 16.29
CA LYS A 113 35.29 -0.45 16.63
C LYS A 113 35.29 -1.01 18.04
N THR A 114 34.27 -0.76 18.85
CA THR A 114 34.23 -1.19 20.26
C THR A 114 33.54 -2.54 20.42
N ALA A 115 34.32 -3.56 20.79
CA ALA A 115 33.79 -4.84 21.22
C ALA A 115 33.06 -4.65 22.55
N ARG A 116 31.73 -4.65 22.57
CA ARG A 116 30.94 -4.74 23.80
C ARG A 116 30.95 -6.19 24.29
N ARG A 117 31.40 -6.44 25.53
CA ARG A 117 31.21 -7.73 26.22
C ARG A 117 29.75 -7.82 26.64
N GLY A 118 29.02 -8.82 26.13
CA GLY A 118 27.62 -9.11 26.49
C GLY A 118 26.81 -9.58 25.29
N VAL A 119 25.57 -9.98 25.53
CA VAL A 119 24.61 -10.31 24.45
C VAL A 119 24.13 -8.99 23.81
N SER A 120 24.39 -8.83 22.52
CA SER A 120 23.93 -7.67 21.74
C SER A 120 22.86 -8.12 20.76
N VAL A 121 21.69 -7.47 20.79
CA VAL A 121 20.63 -7.65 19.79
C VAL A 121 20.75 -6.49 18.80
N ASN A 122 21.05 -6.80 17.54
CA ASN A 122 21.05 -5.81 16.46
C ASN A 122 19.70 -5.85 15.76
N LEU A 123 18.95 -4.76 15.87
CA LEU A 123 17.71 -4.56 15.13
C LEU A 123 18.04 -3.87 13.81
N LEU A 124 17.77 -4.55 12.70
CA LEU A 124 17.89 -3.96 11.35
C LEU A 124 16.52 -3.51 10.90
N VAL A 125 16.43 -2.26 10.46
CA VAL A 125 15.18 -1.64 9.99
C VAL A 125 15.15 -1.61 8.49
N ARG A 126 13.97 -1.92 7.93
CA ARG A 126 13.69 -1.84 6.51
C ARG A 126 12.37 -1.10 6.30
N TYR A 127 12.40 -0.04 5.48
CA TYR A 127 11.22 0.69 5.03
C TYR A 127 10.84 0.28 3.62
N LEU A 128 9.53 0.16 3.37
CA LEU A 128 8.94 0.00 2.05
C LEU A 128 8.00 1.18 1.80
N GLY A 129 8.47 2.19 1.07
CA GLY A 129 7.65 3.32 0.66
C GLY A 129 6.88 3.01 -0.62
N ALA A 130 5.68 3.56 -0.76
CA ALA A 130 4.87 3.43 -1.97
C ALA A 130 5.33 4.44 -3.03
N VAL A 131 5.55 3.96 -4.24
CA VAL A 131 5.91 4.76 -5.40
C VAL A 131 4.98 4.42 -6.55
N TYR A 132 4.40 5.44 -7.16
CA TYR A 132 3.50 5.30 -8.30
C TYR A 132 3.99 6.16 -9.46
N ILE A 133 4.05 5.57 -10.65
CA ILE A 133 4.28 6.31 -11.90
C ILE A 133 2.93 6.61 -12.49
N VAL A 134 2.49 7.84 -12.31
CA VAL A 134 1.12 8.27 -12.60
C VAL A 134 1.00 8.71 -14.06
N PRO A 135 0.11 8.11 -14.86
CA PRO A 135 -0.12 8.51 -16.24
C PRO A 135 -0.78 9.88 -16.32
N GLN A 136 -0.74 10.48 -17.50
CA GLN A 136 -1.55 11.66 -17.80
C GLN A 136 -3.04 11.28 -17.70
N ASP A 137 -3.89 12.19 -17.24
CA ASP A 137 -5.34 11.97 -17.07
C ASP A 137 -5.69 10.76 -16.16
N ALA A 138 -4.91 10.57 -15.11
CA ALA A 138 -5.11 9.50 -14.13
C ALA A 138 -6.47 9.61 -13.42
N LYS A 139 -7.30 8.56 -13.55
CA LYS A 139 -8.62 8.47 -12.90
C LYS A 139 -8.84 7.06 -12.39
N PRO A 140 -9.14 6.88 -11.08
CA PRO A 140 -9.59 5.60 -10.56
C PRO A 140 -11.05 5.38 -10.96
N HIS A 141 -11.42 4.11 -11.17
CA HIS A 141 -12.81 3.69 -11.38
C HIS A 141 -13.02 2.31 -10.81
N VAL A 142 -13.42 2.23 -9.56
CA VAL A 142 -13.64 0.95 -8.87
C VAL A 142 -15.11 0.60 -8.92
N VAL A 143 -15.41 -0.56 -9.46
CA VAL A 143 -16.76 -1.14 -9.55
C VAL A 143 -16.83 -2.46 -8.78
N VAL A 144 -18.04 -2.87 -8.39
CA VAL A 144 -18.26 -4.21 -7.88
C VAL A 144 -18.35 -5.18 -9.05
N ASP A 145 -17.49 -6.18 -9.05
CA ASP A 145 -17.43 -7.22 -10.09
C ASP A 145 -18.34 -8.40 -9.72
N GLU A 146 -18.34 -8.80 -8.44
CA GLU A 146 -19.09 -9.95 -7.97
C GLU A 146 -19.38 -9.85 -6.47
N VAL A 147 -20.55 -10.38 -6.06
CA VAL A 147 -20.89 -10.62 -4.65
C VAL A 147 -21.34 -12.07 -4.50
N THR A 148 -20.69 -12.83 -3.61
CA THR A 148 -21.06 -14.21 -3.33
C THR A 148 -21.21 -14.45 -1.82
N ARG A 149 -22.06 -15.42 -1.44
CA ARG A 149 -22.21 -15.82 -0.03
C ARG A 149 -21.06 -16.74 0.37
N THR A 150 -20.57 -16.59 1.58
CA THR A 150 -19.52 -17.44 2.14
C THR A 150 -19.75 -17.66 3.64
N GLN A 151 -18.97 -18.54 4.23
CA GLN A 151 -18.85 -18.67 5.67
C GLN A 151 -17.51 -18.05 6.09
N ARG A 152 -17.51 -17.24 7.14
CA ARG A 152 -16.33 -16.62 7.72
C ARG A 152 -15.56 -17.61 8.60
N ASP A 153 -14.29 -17.30 8.92
CA ASP A 153 -13.44 -18.16 9.76
C ASP A 153 -14.01 -18.38 11.17
N ASP A 154 -14.85 -17.47 11.66
CA ASP A 154 -15.55 -17.58 12.94
C ASP A 154 -16.85 -18.40 12.87
N GLY A 155 -17.16 -18.99 11.71
CA GLY A 155 -18.35 -19.79 11.46
C GLY A 155 -19.62 -18.98 11.18
N THR A 156 -19.55 -17.64 11.18
CA THR A 156 -20.69 -16.79 10.85
C THR A 156 -20.85 -16.61 9.34
N ASP A 157 -22.06 -16.25 8.91
CA ASP A 157 -22.33 -15.94 7.52
C ASP A 157 -21.58 -14.66 7.08
N GLY A 158 -21.03 -14.70 5.89
CA GLY A 158 -20.34 -13.59 5.26
C GLY A 158 -20.65 -13.49 3.78
N MET A 159 -20.20 -12.41 3.18
CA MET A 159 -20.16 -12.27 1.72
C MET A 159 -18.74 -11.92 1.26
N VAL A 160 -18.38 -12.46 0.13
CA VAL A 160 -17.19 -12.05 -0.63
C VAL A 160 -17.63 -10.96 -1.59
N VAL A 161 -17.03 -9.78 -1.45
CA VAL A 161 -17.20 -8.67 -2.38
C VAL A 161 -15.93 -8.57 -3.20
N THR A 162 -16.03 -8.86 -4.50
CA THR A 162 -14.93 -8.67 -5.45
C THR A 162 -15.13 -7.34 -6.16
N VAL A 163 -14.13 -6.48 -6.08
CA VAL A 163 -14.12 -5.19 -6.79
C VAL A 163 -13.05 -5.21 -7.89
N HIS A 164 -13.29 -4.43 -8.93
CA HIS A 164 -12.37 -4.23 -10.04
C HIS A 164 -12.11 -2.73 -10.23
N ASN A 165 -10.86 -2.33 -10.24
CA ASN A 165 -10.50 -0.98 -10.64
C ASN A 165 -10.28 -0.93 -12.15
N GLU A 166 -11.29 -0.50 -12.88
CA GLU A 166 -11.27 -0.33 -14.33
C GLU A 166 -10.57 0.97 -14.76
N GLY A 167 -10.19 1.81 -13.79
CA GLY A 167 -9.45 3.04 -14.03
C GLY A 167 -7.97 2.80 -14.32
N ASN A 168 -7.28 3.87 -14.65
CA ASN A 168 -5.86 3.83 -15.01
C ASN A 168 -4.92 4.29 -13.87
N THR A 169 -5.43 4.54 -12.67
CA THR A 169 -4.66 4.82 -11.45
C THR A 169 -5.24 4.06 -10.27
N HIS A 170 -4.44 3.85 -9.22
CA HIS A 170 -4.90 3.18 -8.01
C HIS A 170 -6.00 3.96 -7.30
N ALA A 171 -6.80 3.28 -6.51
CA ALA A 171 -7.74 3.86 -5.57
C ALA A 171 -7.47 3.34 -4.16
N ILE A 172 -7.33 4.23 -3.20
CA ILE A 172 -7.46 3.87 -1.78
C ILE A 172 -8.91 4.12 -1.41
N LEU A 173 -9.62 3.05 -1.07
CA LEU A 173 -11.06 3.09 -0.80
C LEU A 173 -11.33 3.80 0.53
N GLY A 174 -11.90 5.01 0.47
CA GLY A 174 -12.29 5.78 1.65
C GLY A 174 -13.78 6.10 1.66
N ASP A 175 -14.34 6.35 2.82
CA ASP A 175 -15.74 6.76 3.02
C ASP A 175 -16.74 5.85 2.26
N LEU A 176 -16.53 4.53 2.39
CA LEU A 176 -17.25 3.52 1.62
C LEU A 176 -18.72 3.44 1.97
N SER A 177 -19.57 3.25 0.96
CA SER A 177 -20.87 2.61 1.13
C SER A 177 -21.11 1.59 0.02
N LEU A 178 -21.77 0.49 0.35
CA LEU A 178 -22.11 -0.58 -0.59
C LEU A 178 -23.62 -0.69 -0.68
N ARG A 179 -24.16 -0.39 -1.85
CA ARG A 179 -25.59 -0.55 -2.18
C ARG A 179 -25.81 -1.92 -2.80
N LEU A 180 -26.69 -2.69 -2.18
CA LEU A 180 -27.05 -4.05 -2.61
C LEU A 180 -28.53 -4.08 -2.98
N THR A 181 -28.86 -4.56 -4.18
CA THR A 181 -30.23 -4.71 -4.65
C THR A 181 -30.53 -6.19 -4.86
N CYS A 182 -31.52 -6.71 -4.15
CA CYS A 182 -32.00 -8.09 -4.25
C CYS A 182 -33.35 -8.16 -4.95
N ALA A 183 -33.64 -9.30 -5.60
CA ALA A 183 -35.02 -9.60 -6.06
C ALA A 183 -35.98 -9.63 -4.86
N GLY A 184 -37.13 -9.00 -5.00
CA GLY A 184 -38.19 -9.10 -4.01
C GLY A 184 -39.00 -10.38 -4.17
N LEU A 185 -39.96 -10.57 -3.27
CA LEU A 185 -40.86 -11.73 -3.28
C LEU A 185 -41.86 -11.74 -4.46
N SER A 186 -41.98 -10.63 -5.21
CA SER A 186 -42.79 -10.53 -6.43
C SER A 186 -41.92 -10.03 -7.58
N GLU A 187 -42.28 -10.40 -8.83
CA GLU A 187 -41.50 -10.11 -10.04
C GLU A 187 -41.17 -8.62 -10.24
N ASP A 188 -41.99 -7.72 -9.69
CA ASP A 188 -41.80 -6.25 -9.80
C ASP A 188 -41.25 -5.59 -8.50
N SER A 189 -40.86 -6.36 -7.50
CA SER A 189 -40.36 -5.84 -6.23
C SER A 189 -38.85 -6.05 -6.11
N SER A 190 -38.14 -5.03 -5.63
CA SER A 190 -36.71 -5.12 -5.27
C SER A 190 -36.51 -4.53 -3.88
N THR A 191 -35.62 -5.13 -3.13
CA THR A 191 -35.19 -4.60 -1.84
C THR A 191 -33.78 -4.06 -1.99
N THR A 192 -33.57 -2.79 -1.63
CA THR A 192 -32.26 -2.16 -1.63
C THR A 192 -31.78 -1.96 -0.21
N VAL A 193 -30.56 -2.40 0.06
CA VAL A 193 -29.85 -2.23 1.33
C VAL A 193 -28.58 -1.46 1.08
N VAL A 194 -28.30 -0.47 1.93
CA VAL A 194 -27.04 0.29 1.90
C VAL A 194 -26.24 -0.05 3.13
N LEU A 195 -25.05 -0.62 2.94
CA LEU A 195 -24.11 -0.91 4.01
C LEU A 195 -23.19 0.30 4.23
N PRO A 196 -23.18 0.87 5.43
CA PRO A 196 -22.30 1.97 5.77
C PRO A 196 -20.84 1.50 6.01
N PRO A 197 -19.86 2.42 6.12
CA PRO A 197 -18.44 2.08 6.28
C PRO A 197 -18.16 1.13 7.45
N GLU A 198 -18.91 1.25 8.55
CA GLU A 198 -18.73 0.43 9.75
C GLU A 198 -19.03 -1.06 9.52
N GLN A 199 -19.83 -1.37 8.52
CA GLN A 199 -20.15 -2.76 8.11
C GLN A 199 -19.20 -3.28 7.02
N LEU A 200 -18.37 -2.42 6.46
CA LEU A 200 -17.39 -2.72 5.40
C LEU A 200 -15.96 -2.78 5.96
N VAL A 201 -15.82 -3.22 7.20
CA VAL A 201 -14.51 -3.38 7.85
C VAL A 201 -13.64 -4.34 7.04
N GLY A 202 -12.41 -3.92 6.76
CA GLY A 202 -11.47 -4.66 5.90
C GLY A 202 -11.48 -4.23 4.43
N MET A 203 -12.44 -3.37 4.01
CA MET A 203 -12.41 -2.71 2.70
C MET A 203 -11.93 -1.26 2.80
N ASN A 204 -12.36 -0.56 3.87
CA ASN A 204 -12.02 0.85 4.06
C ASN A 204 -10.51 1.06 4.27
N GLY A 205 -9.93 1.98 3.53
CA GLY A 205 -8.48 2.23 3.54
C GLY A 205 -7.66 1.28 2.66
N GLU A 206 -8.30 0.28 2.04
CA GLU A 206 -7.61 -0.68 1.18
C GLU A 206 -7.31 -0.11 -0.21
N ASN A 207 -6.17 -0.55 -0.74
CA ASN A 207 -5.70 -0.11 -2.05
C ASN A 207 -6.11 -1.10 -3.14
N VAL A 208 -6.70 -0.59 -4.22
CA VAL A 208 -7.00 -1.35 -5.44
C VAL A 208 -6.17 -0.76 -6.57
N LEU A 209 -5.14 -1.47 -7.00
CA LEU A 209 -4.24 -1.02 -8.08
C LEU A 209 -4.99 -0.90 -9.40
N ALA A 210 -4.51 -0.02 -10.28
CA ALA A 210 -5.08 0.19 -11.61
C ALA A 210 -5.18 -1.13 -12.40
N GLY A 211 -6.35 -1.44 -12.96
CA GLY A 211 -6.62 -2.66 -13.72
C GLY A 211 -6.67 -3.96 -12.89
N HIS A 212 -6.61 -3.88 -11.56
CA HIS A 212 -6.60 -5.06 -10.69
C HIS A 212 -7.94 -5.30 -10.01
N LYS A 213 -8.18 -6.57 -9.65
CA LYS A 213 -9.30 -6.97 -8.80
C LYS A 213 -8.83 -7.20 -7.37
N ARG A 214 -9.69 -6.89 -6.42
CA ARG A 214 -9.52 -7.21 -5.00
C ARG A 214 -10.79 -7.84 -4.47
N ARG A 215 -10.66 -8.82 -3.59
CA ARG A 215 -11.78 -9.40 -2.88
C ARG A 215 -11.68 -9.17 -1.38
N PHE A 216 -12.84 -8.99 -0.77
CA PHE A 216 -12.97 -8.72 0.65
C PHE A 216 -14.05 -9.61 1.23
N VAL A 217 -13.83 -10.10 2.44
CA VAL A 217 -14.85 -10.86 3.17
C VAL A 217 -15.45 -9.95 4.24
N VAL A 218 -16.73 -9.64 4.09
CA VAL A 218 -17.46 -8.80 5.05
C VAL A 218 -18.64 -9.58 5.67
N PRO A 219 -19.18 -9.17 6.82
CA PRO A 219 -20.33 -9.82 7.41
C PRO A 219 -21.52 -9.85 6.46
N TRP A 220 -22.30 -10.94 6.48
CA TRP A 220 -23.57 -11.00 5.77
C TRP A 220 -24.59 -10.11 6.47
N PRO A 221 -25.22 -9.15 5.75
CA PRO A 221 -26.24 -8.30 6.36
C PRO A 221 -27.47 -9.12 6.76
N ALA A 222 -27.91 -9.02 8.01
CA ALA A 222 -29.06 -9.79 8.53
C ALA A 222 -30.39 -9.53 7.79
N VAL A 223 -30.44 -8.41 7.05
CA VAL A 223 -31.64 -8.02 6.27
C VAL A 223 -31.66 -8.61 4.86
N LEU A 224 -30.63 -9.36 4.45
CA LEU A 224 -30.56 -10.01 3.15
C LEU A 224 -30.89 -11.48 3.23
N ASP A 225 -32.00 -11.89 2.57
CA ASP A 225 -32.44 -13.28 2.48
C ASP A 225 -31.74 -14.04 1.33
N SER A 226 -31.19 -13.31 0.33
CA SER A 226 -30.59 -13.88 -0.88
C SER A 226 -29.38 -13.07 -1.36
N VAL A 227 -28.59 -13.68 -2.25
CA VAL A 227 -27.47 -12.99 -2.90
C VAL A 227 -28.02 -11.84 -3.74
N PRO A 228 -27.44 -10.62 -3.62
CA PRO A 228 -27.89 -9.46 -4.40
C PRO A 228 -27.67 -9.67 -5.90
N MET A 229 -28.62 -9.18 -6.72
CA MET A 229 -28.51 -9.19 -8.17
C MET A 229 -27.66 -8.03 -8.70
N GLN A 230 -27.62 -6.93 -7.95
CA GLN A 230 -26.82 -5.74 -8.28
C GLN A 230 -26.12 -5.24 -7.03
N ALA A 231 -24.91 -4.79 -7.21
CA ALA A 231 -24.11 -4.17 -6.16
C ALA A 231 -23.35 -2.98 -6.71
N GLU A 232 -23.45 -1.85 -6.04
CA GLU A 232 -22.80 -0.59 -6.40
C GLU A 232 -21.95 -0.10 -5.23
N LEU A 233 -20.73 0.33 -5.52
CA LEU A 233 -19.81 0.87 -4.53
C LEU A 233 -19.69 2.38 -4.70
N ASP A 234 -20.10 3.13 -3.68
CA ASP A 234 -19.76 4.55 -3.54
C ASP A 234 -18.52 4.66 -2.66
N TYR A 235 -17.52 5.43 -3.10
CA TYR A 235 -16.31 5.66 -2.35
C TYR A 235 -15.69 7.02 -2.68
N THR A 236 -14.96 7.57 -1.71
CA THR A 236 -14.08 8.72 -1.93
C THR A 236 -12.64 8.21 -2.01
N PRO A 237 -11.93 8.36 -3.13
CA PRO A 237 -10.54 7.92 -3.19
C PRO A 237 -9.69 8.80 -2.26
N TRP A 238 -9.06 8.20 -1.25
CA TRP A 238 -8.07 8.90 -0.43
C TRP A 238 -6.77 9.07 -1.23
N ARG A 239 -6.15 10.23 -1.07
CA ARG A 239 -4.89 10.60 -1.76
C ARG A 239 -3.68 10.49 -0.86
#